data_4f9638d8faeefb7dad969fc04df91002
#
_entry.id   4f9638d8faeefb7dad969fc04df91002
#
_cell.length_a   1.000
_cell.length_b   1.000
_cell.length_c   1.000
_cell.angle_alpha   90.00
_cell.angle_beta   90.00
_cell.angle_gamma   90.00
#
_symmetry.space_group_name_H-M   'P 1'
#
loop_
_entity.id
_entity.type
_entity.pdbx_description
1 polymer ?
#
loop_
_entity_poly.entity_id
_entity_poly.type
_entity_poly.pdbx_seq_one_letter_code
_entity_poly.pdbx_strand_id
1 'polypeptide(L)'
;MREMLNEIHARSASYVPARVLNLVCIVDREWSGEIANRLRQVGRFHPSRTIVCAVQPGRRTLDATATIAAPADPAPGDLAVLRETVIVDCGPQHLPNLDTVISPLVVSDVPTCVWSPHRHPEGVKAVLPLSQIVLLDSVEEDDPREAIYNARELAEDVYVVDLAWLRSTPWRERIAATFDPVKLRPELRLVSSITVRHHPDSAVAALLLVGWLASRLEWQCGSRLLPRDGALVGRARTKRQEVAIRLEPHPELRVPGLAGLTLETASGRWLSLERGAGGLRARYKHVRGTEREWTVLGASRGEAGILAEGIRNALVRDPTYKPALANAGTLVG
;
A
#
# COMPACT_ATOMS: atom_id res chain seq x y z
N MET A 1 25.28 6.15 -20.26
CA MET A 1 23.82 6.07 -19.97
C MET A 1 23.19 7.47 -19.82
N ARG A 2 23.63 8.32 -18.89
CA ARG A 2 23.12 9.70 -18.74
C ARG A 2 23.32 10.53 -20.02
N GLU A 3 24.48 10.43 -20.65
CA GLU A 3 24.78 11.08 -21.94
C GLU A 3 23.86 10.57 -23.04
N MET A 4 23.65 9.26 -23.13
CA MET A 4 22.74 8.64 -24.11
C MET A 4 21.30 9.11 -23.92
N LEU A 5 20.81 9.22 -22.67
CA LEU A 5 19.48 9.80 -22.37
C LEU A 5 19.42 11.27 -22.81
N ASN A 6 20.47 12.06 -22.56
CA ASN A 6 20.54 13.45 -22.99
C ASN A 6 20.58 13.61 -24.52
N GLU A 7 21.29 12.73 -25.23
CA GLU A 7 21.31 12.71 -26.70
C GLU A 7 19.95 12.38 -27.30
N ILE A 8 19.23 11.39 -26.70
CA ILE A 8 17.88 11.04 -27.17
C ILE A 8 16.91 12.21 -26.91
N HIS A 9 17.04 12.91 -25.79
CA HIS A 9 16.25 14.12 -25.50
C HIS A 9 16.54 15.26 -26.49
N ALA A 10 17.81 15.49 -26.81
CA ALA A 10 18.19 16.52 -27.76
C ALA A 10 17.63 16.30 -29.19
N ARG A 11 17.46 15.03 -29.57
CA ARG A 11 16.83 14.66 -30.85
C ARG A 11 15.31 14.78 -30.85
N SER A 12 14.68 14.87 -29.70
CA SER A 12 13.22 14.92 -29.52
C SER A 12 12.74 16.32 -29.13
N ALA A 13 13.22 17.37 -29.81
CA ALA A 13 13.01 18.78 -29.48
C ALA A 13 11.52 19.23 -29.34
N SER A 14 10.55 18.41 -29.78
CA SER A 14 9.13 18.69 -29.72
C SER A 14 8.43 18.16 -28.46
N TYR A 15 9.15 17.46 -27.56
CA TYR A 15 8.56 16.81 -26.40
C TYR A 15 9.27 17.22 -25.11
N VAL A 16 8.54 17.80 -24.18
CA VAL A 16 9.07 18.10 -22.85
C VAL A 16 8.84 16.88 -21.96
N PRO A 17 9.89 16.24 -21.40
CA PRO A 17 9.69 15.16 -20.44
C PRO A 17 9.12 15.74 -19.14
N ALA A 18 7.80 15.61 -18.97
CA ALA A 18 7.21 15.88 -17.67
C ALA A 18 7.57 14.70 -16.73
N ARG A 19 8.19 15.00 -15.61
CA ARG A 19 8.53 14.00 -14.58
C ARG A 19 8.08 14.53 -13.23
N VAL A 20 7.32 13.73 -12.51
CA VAL A 20 6.87 14.05 -11.16
C VAL A 20 7.51 13.15 -10.11
N LEU A 21 8.20 12.06 -10.56
CA LEU A 21 8.72 11.02 -9.71
C LEU A 21 9.84 10.24 -10.42
N ASN A 22 10.87 9.82 -9.69
CA ASN A 22 11.70 8.68 -10.05
C ASN A 22 11.10 7.43 -9.40
N LEU A 23 10.93 6.36 -10.16
CA LEU A 23 10.44 5.08 -9.66
C LEU A 23 11.52 4.02 -9.87
N VAL A 24 12.14 3.57 -8.79
CA VAL A 24 13.17 2.51 -8.77
C VAL A 24 12.50 1.21 -8.35
N CYS A 25 12.49 0.22 -9.25
CA CYS A 25 11.93 -1.10 -9.00
C CYS A 25 13.04 -2.13 -8.97
N ILE A 26 13.15 -2.91 -7.90
CA ILE A 26 14.13 -3.99 -7.74
C ILE A 26 13.36 -5.30 -7.82
N VAL A 27 13.57 -6.06 -8.90
CA VAL A 27 12.72 -7.20 -9.27
C VAL A 27 13.56 -8.37 -9.74
N ASP A 28 13.05 -9.58 -9.61
CA ASP A 28 13.66 -10.74 -10.24
C ASP A 28 13.61 -10.60 -11.76
N ARG A 29 14.69 -11.02 -12.44
CA ARG A 29 14.87 -10.85 -13.88
C ARG A 29 13.72 -11.45 -14.71
N GLU A 30 13.18 -12.59 -14.26
CA GLU A 30 12.09 -13.26 -14.93
C GLU A 30 10.79 -12.44 -14.96
N TRP A 31 10.55 -11.61 -13.95
CA TRP A 31 9.36 -10.77 -13.83
C TRP A 31 9.55 -9.32 -14.33
N SER A 32 10.78 -8.95 -14.72
CA SER A 32 11.10 -7.56 -15.10
C SER A 32 10.24 -7.02 -16.24
N GLY A 33 9.92 -7.87 -17.22
CA GLY A 33 9.07 -7.49 -18.36
C GLY A 33 7.62 -7.27 -17.95
N GLU A 34 7.07 -8.11 -17.08
CA GLU A 34 5.71 -7.98 -16.55
C GLU A 34 5.58 -6.72 -15.70
N ILE A 35 6.51 -6.50 -14.78
CA ILE A 35 6.55 -5.32 -13.92
C ILE A 35 6.68 -4.05 -14.75
N ALA A 36 7.59 -4.00 -15.72
CA ALA A 36 7.71 -2.86 -16.63
C ALA A 36 6.42 -2.60 -17.42
N ASN A 37 5.68 -3.64 -17.79
CA ASN A 37 4.38 -3.51 -18.45
C ASN A 37 3.30 -2.97 -17.51
N ARG A 38 3.21 -3.48 -16.28
CA ARG A 38 2.29 -2.96 -15.24
C ARG A 38 2.57 -1.48 -14.96
N LEU A 39 3.83 -1.11 -14.81
CA LEU A 39 4.24 0.29 -14.58
C LEU A 39 3.94 1.19 -15.78
N ARG A 40 4.03 0.69 -17.02
CA ARG A 40 3.61 1.45 -18.21
C ARG A 40 2.12 1.77 -18.21
N GLN A 41 1.27 0.86 -17.74
CA GLN A 41 -0.18 1.11 -17.62
C GLN A 41 -0.47 2.16 -16.56
N VAL A 42 0.21 2.09 -15.42
CA VAL A 42 0.11 3.06 -14.32
C VAL A 42 0.66 4.44 -14.73
N GLY A 43 1.78 4.48 -15.42
CA GLY A 43 2.48 5.70 -15.85
C GLY A 43 1.71 6.58 -16.83
N ARG A 44 0.52 6.16 -17.30
CA ARG A 44 -0.37 7.03 -18.07
C ARG A 44 -0.86 8.23 -17.28
N PHE A 45 -0.95 8.10 -15.96
CA PHE A 45 -1.50 9.11 -15.05
C PHE A 45 -0.41 9.85 -14.25
N HIS A 46 0.79 9.25 -14.15
CA HIS A 46 1.89 9.80 -13.34
C HIS A 46 3.21 9.66 -14.12
N PRO A 47 3.60 10.69 -14.87
CA PRO A 47 4.86 10.69 -15.61
C PRO A 47 6.04 10.45 -14.67
N SER A 48 6.79 9.39 -14.90
CA SER A 48 7.93 9.04 -14.07
C SER A 48 9.12 8.59 -14.92
N ARG A 49 10.33 8.82 -14.41
CA ARG A 49 11.48 8.05 -14.84
C ARG A 49 11.46 6.72 -14.11
N THR A 50 11.24 5.63 -14.84
CA THR A 50 11.18 4.28 -14.28
C THR A 50 12.53 3.60 -14.47
N ILE A 51 13.14 3.13 -13.38
CA ILE A 51 14.40 2.39 -13.37
C ILE A 51 14.08 1.00 -12.81
N VAL A 52 14.24 -0.03 -13.63
CA VAL A 52 13.97 -1.43 -13.26
C VAL A 52 15.31 -2.15 -13.11
N CYS A 53 15.66 -2.49 -11.88
CA CYS A 53 16.83 -3.30 -11.56
C CYS A 53 16.40 -4.77 -11.61
N ALA A 54 16.75 -5.45 -12.71
CA ALA A 54 16.41 -6.84 -12.96
C ALA A 54 17.50 -7.76 -12.40
N VAL A 55 17.24 -8.35 -11.26
CA VAL A 55 18.19 -9.20 -10.52
C VAL A 55 18.17 -10.62 -11.07
N GLN A 56 19.31 -11.08 -11.53
CA GLN A 56 19.46 -12.43 -12.08
C GLN A 56 20.50 -13.20 -11.27
N PRO A 57 20.13 -14.32 -10.64
CA PRO A 57 21.08 -15.21 -9.94
C PRO A 57 22.22 -15.65 -10.87
N GLY A 58 23.45 -15.61 -10.35
CA GLY A 58 24.65 -16.01 -11.09
C GLY A 58 25.20 -14.99 -12.10
N ARG A 59 24.46 -13.91 -12.40
CA ARG A 59 24.96 -12.84 -13.28
C ARG A 59 26.06 -12.04 -12.60
N ARG A 60 27.21 -11.88 -13.30
CA ARG A 60 28.36 -11.12 -12.80
C ARG A 60 28.53 -9.75 -13.48
N THR A 61 27.92 -9.58 -14.64
CA THR A 61 27.98 -8.32 -15.42
C THR A 61 26.86 -7.38 -15.02
N LEU A 62 27.12 -6.10 -15.20
CA LEU A 62 26.12 -5.03 -15.07
C LEU A 62 25.88 -4.45 -16.46
N ASP A 63 24.66 -4.59 -16.97
CA ASP A 63 24.25 -4.03 -18.27
C ASP A 63 23.03 -3.15 -18.09
N ALA A 64 22.86 -2.17 -18.97
CA ALA A 64 21.67 -1.33 -18.89
C ALA A 64 21.16 -0.93 -20.28
N THR A 65 19.84 -0.92 -20.42
CA THR A 65 19.13 -0.51 -21.62
C THR A 65 18.16 0.62 -21.28
N ALA A 66 18.19 1.70 -22.06
CA ALA A 66 17.25 2.81 -21.92
C ALA A 66 16.27 2.84 -23.09
N THR A 67 15.00 3.05 -22.77
CA THR A 67 13.92 3.21 -23.76
C THR A 67 13.15 4.48 -23.45
N ILE A 68 12.93 5.30 -24.48
CA ILE A 68 12.03 6.46 -24.43
C ILE A 68 10.87 6.18 -25.38
N ALA A 69 9.66 6.18 -24.86
CA ALA A 69 8.45 5.95 -25.64
C ALA A 69 7.55 7.20 -25.60
N ALA A 70 7.17 7.67 -26.80
CA ALA A 70 6.08 8.63 -26.93
C ALA A 70 4.72 7.89 -26.93
N PRO A 71 3.62 8.53 -26.51
CA PRO A 71 2.27 7.98 -26.73
C PRO A 71 2.03 7.78 -28.23
N ALA A 72 1.40 6.66 -28.60
CA ALA A 72 1.20 6.31 -30.00
C ALA A 72 0.30 7.30 -30.76
N ASP A 73 -0.67 7.93 -30.08
CA ASP A 73 -1.58 8.96 -30.63
C ASP A 73 -1.95 9.97 -29.53
N PRO A 74 -1.22 11.09 -29.40
CA PRO A 74 -1.71 12.18 -28.57
C PRO A 74 -2.94 12.80 -29.23
N ALA A 75 -4.03 12.97 -28.47
CA ALA A 75 -5.17 13.74 -28.98
C ALA A 75 -4.72 15.19 -29.31
N PRO A 76 -5.35 15.83 -30.30
CA PRO A 76 -5.03 17.23 -30.63
C PRO A 76 -5.17 18.13 -29.41
N GLY A 77 -4.06 18.73 -28.96
CA GLY A 77 -3.99 19.56 -27.75
C GLY A 77 -3.46 18.87 -26.49
N ASP A 78 -3.23 17.55 -26.51
CA ASP A 78 -2.57 16.84 -25.42
C ASP A 78 -1.05 17.08 -25.45
N LEU A 79 -0.49 17.38 -24.29
CA LEU A 79 0.97 17.33 -24.11
C LEU A 79 1.42 15.88 -24.14
N ALA A 80 2.15 15.51 -25.18
CA ALA A 80 2.74 14.17 -25.28
C ALA A 80 3.82 13.99 -24.21
N VAL A 81 3.48 13.24 -23.15
CA VAL A 81 4.39 12.96 -22.05
C VAL A 81 5.29 11.80 -22.45
N LEU A 82 6.61 12.07 -22.59
CA LEU A 82 7.61 11.04 -22.82
C LEU A 82 7.73 10.13 -21.58
N ARG A 83 7.76 8.83 -21.82
CA ARG A 83 8.02 7.81 -20.79
C ARG A 83 9.44 7.32 -20.92
N GLU A 84 10.17 7.42 -19.83
CA GLU A 84 11.55 6.96 -19.75
C GLU A 84 11.60 5.69 -18.91
N THR A 85 12.13 4.63 -19.49
CA THR A 85 12.37 3.37 -18.79
C THR A 85 13.82 2.98 -18.97
N VAL A 86 14.52 2.76 -17.85
CA VAL A 86 15.87 2.21 -17.82
C VAL A 86 15.78 0.84 -17.18
N ILE A 87 16.25 -0.19 -17.86
CA ILE A 87 16.37 -1.55 -17.31
C ILE A 87 17.84 -1.77 -17.04
N VAL A 88 18.15 -2.11 -15.79
CA VAL A 88 19.50 -2.45 -15.31
C VAL A 88 19.52 -3.93 -14.99
N ASP A 89 20.19 -4.72 -15.82
CA ASP A 89 20.39 -6.14 -15.58
C ASP A 89 21.60 -6.33 -14.63
N CYS A 90 21.39 -6.90 -13.47
CA CYS A 90 22.42 -7.05 -12.43
C CYS A 90 22.35 -8.44 -11.76
N GLY A 91 23.39 -8.79 -11.00
CA GLY A 91 23.37 -9.96 -10.14
C GLY A 91 23.20 -9.57 -8.65
N PRO A 92 22.92 -10.51 -7.75
CA PRO A 92 22.73 -10.23 -6.32
C PRO A 92 23.90 -9.50 -5.67
N GLN A 93 25.14 -9.74 -6.10
CA GLN A 93 26.35 -9.09 -5.57
C GLN A 93 26.40 -7.58 -5.85
N HIS A 94 25.57 -7.04 -6.77
CA HIS A 94 25.50 -5.61 -7.04
C HIS A 94 24.51 -4.88 -6.12
N LEU A 95 23.61 -5.61 -5.46
CA LEU A 95 22.56 -5.03 -4.61
C LEU A 95 23.11 -4.16 -3.46
N PRO A 96 24.18 -4.54 -2.74
CA PRO A 96 24.71 -3.71 -1.65
C PRO A 96 25.25 -2.33 -2.07
N ASN A 97 25.59 -2.17 -3.37
CA ASN A 97 26.12 -0.92 -3.92
C ASN A 97 25.21 -0.38 -5.05
N LEU A 98 23.92 -0.70 -5.02
CA LEU A 98 22.99 -0.33 -6.08
C LEU A 98 22.78 1.18 -6.19
N ASP A 99 22.98 1.92 -5.10
CA ASP A 99 22.99 3.39 -5.05
C ASP A 99 23.96 4.01 -6.05
N THR A 100 25.15 3.44 -6.22
CA THR A 100 26.18 3.94 -7.16
C THR A 100 25.72 3.85 -8.62
N VAL A 101 24.87 2.86 -8.92
CA VAL A 101 24.29 2.65 -10.24
C VAL A 101 23.08 3.56 -10.45
N ILE A 102 22.25 3.72 -9.42
CA ILE A 102 20.99 4.47 -9.47
C ILE A 102 21.22 5.98 -9.40
N SER A 103 22.15 6.46 -8.56
CA SER A 103 22.42 7.90 -8.35
C SER A 103 22.60 8.70 -9.65
N PRO A 104 23.38 8.25 -10.65
CA PRO A 104 23.50 8.98 -11.91
C PRO A 104 22.26 8.91 -12.83
N LEU A 105 21.30 8.04 -12.52
CA LEU A 105 20.08 7.83 -13.32
C LEU A 105 18.88 8.63 -12.81
N VAL A 106 18.81 8.92 -11.51
CA VAL A 106 17.70 9.68 -10.92
C VAL A 106 17.78 11.17 -11.29
N VAL A 107 16.61 11.79 -11.35
CA VAL A 107 16.47 13.24 -11.53
C VAL A 107 16.39 13.88 -10.14
N SER A 108 17.28 14.82 -9.84
CA SER A 108 17.43 15.42 -8.52
C SER A 108 16.23 16.26 -8.07
N ASP A 109 15.48 16.81 -9.03
CA ASP A 109 14.41 17.80 -8.76
C ASP A 109 13.06 17.16 -8.44
N VAL A 110 12.97 15.82 -8.48
CA VAL A 110 11.73 15.08 -8.17
C VAL A 110 12.00 13.97 -7.15
N PRO A 111 11.01 13.60 -6.32
CA PRO A 111 11.21 12.57 -5.33
C PRO A 111 11.50 11.20 -5.96
N THR A 112 12.25 10.38 -5.24
CA THR A 112 12.55 9.00 -5.61
C THR A 112 11.73 8.06 -4.73
N CYS A 113 10.98 7.16 -5.39
CA CYS A 113 10.25 6.07 -4.79
C CYS A 113 10.94 4.75 -5.12
N VAL A 114 11.27 3.95 -4.12
CA VAL A 114 11.79 2.59 -4.29
C VAL A 114 10.70 1.57 -4.00
N TRP A 115 10.63 0.52 -4.83
CA TRP A 115 9.72 -0.62 -4.70
C TRP A 115 10.43 -1.93 -5.03
N SER A 116 10.27 -2.93 -4.16
CA SER A 116 10.85 -4.26 -4.35
C SER A 116 9.79 -5.35 -4.10
N PRO A 117 8.97 -5.69 -5.12
CA PRO A 117 7.91 -6.70 -4.97
C PRO A 117 8.44 -8.14 -4.76
N HIS A 118 9.70 -8.40 -5.00
CA HIS A 118 10.31 -9.73 -4.84
C HIS A 118 11.31 -9.79 -3.68
N ARG A 119 11.20 -8.86 -2.72
CA ARG A 119 11.95 -8.88 -1.46
C ARG A 119 13.48 -8.88 -1.66
N HIS A 120 14.00 -7.80 -2.22
CA HIS A 120 15.45 -7.53 -2.28
C HIS A 120 15.86 -6.48 -1.22
N PRO A 121 15.88 -6.83 0.09
CA PRO A 121 16.10 -5.86 1.17
C PRO A 121 17.47 -5.17 1.10
N GLU A 122 18.51 -5.88 0.65
CA GLU A 122 19.84 -5.30 0.46
C GLU A 122 19.84 -4.18 -0.58
N GLY A 123 19.14 -4.39 -1.69
CA GLY A 123 19.01 -3.38 -2.74
C GLY A 123 18.16 -2.19 -2.29
N VAL A 124 17.07 -2.43 -1.57
CA VAL A 124 16.27 -1.36 -0.96
C VAL A 124 17.12 -0.53 0.00
N LYS A 125 17.85 -1.19 0.91
CA LYS A 125 18.73 -0.54 1.88
C LYS A 125 19.81 0.31 1.20
N ALA A 126 20.40 -0.17 0.12
CA ALA A 126 21.41 0.57 -0.65
C ALA A 126 20.81 1.84 -1.29
N VAL A 127 19.59 1.76 -1.85
CA VAL A 127 18.93 2.89 -2.52
C VAL A 127 18.22 3.84 -1.55
N LEU A 128 18.00 3.43 -0.30
CA LEU A 128 17.28 4.22 0.71
C LEU A 128 17.81 5.65 0.88
N PRO A 129 19.13 5.92 0.91
CA PRO A 129 19.67 7.27 1.01
C PRO A 129 19.30 8.21 -0.16
N LEU A 130 18.92 7.64 -1.31
CA LEU A 130 18.47 8.38 -2.48
C LEU A 130 16.95 8.55 -2.51
N SER A 131 16.22 7.89 -1.58
CA SER A 131 14.78 7.73 -1.63
C SER A 131 14.09 8.60 -0.60
N GLN A 132 12.98 9.22 -0.96
CA GLN A 132 12.06 9.89 -0.06
C GLN A 132 10.83 9.03 0.25
N ILE A 133 10.62 7.99 -0.55
CA ILE A 133 9.41 7.16 -0.50
C ILE A 133 9.80 5.69 -0.69
N VAL A 134 9.24 4.83 0.15
CA VAL A 134 9.29 3.36 -0.03
C VAL A 134 7.86 2.87 -0.27
N LEU A 135 7.68 2.16 -1.37
CA LEU A 135 6.46 1.40 -1.64
C LEU A 135 6.70 -0.04 -1.22
N LEU A 136 5.86 -0.57 -0.35
CA LEU A 136 5.92 -1.95 0.12
C LEU A 136 4.53 -2.60 0.13
N ASP A 137 4.49 -3.89 0.30
CA ASP A 137 3.26 -4.64 0.56
C ASP A 137 3.46 -5.50 1.81
N SER A 138 2.95 -5.04 2.94
CA SER A 138 3.10 -5.74 4.22
C SER A 138 2.50 -7.14 4.23
N VAL A 139 1.65 -7.50 3.26
CA VAL A 139 1.07 -8.85 3.13
C VAL A 139 2.11 -9.85 2.59
N GLU A 140 3.17 -9.39 1.95
CA GLU A 140 4.24 -10.26 1.43
C GLU A 140 5.16 -10.82 2.52
N GLU A 141 5.12 -10.27 3.74
CA GLU A 141 5.86 -10.79 4.89
C GLU A 141 5.08 -11.93 5.58
N ASP A 142 5.76 -13.06 5.82
CA ASP A 142 5.14 -14.24 6.43
C ASP A 142 4.74 -14.02 7.89
N ASP A 143 5.56 -13.28 8.64
CA ASP A 143 5.25 -12.89 10.03
C ASP A 143 4.66 -11.47 10.10
N PRO A 144 3.41 -11.31 10.51
CA PRO A 144 2.78 -10.01 10.71
C PRO A 144 3.53 -9.07 11.67
N ARG A 145 4.30 -9.63 12.62
CA ARG A 145 5.10 -8.81 13.55
C ARG A 145 6.30 -8.20 12.83
N GLU A 146 7.00 -9.00 12.05
CA GLU A 146 8.14 -8.53 11.24
C GLU A 146 7.66 -7.50 10.22
N ALA A 147 6.53 -7.76 9.55
CA ALA A 147 5.93 -6.80 8.62
C ALA A 147 5.67 -5.43 9.27
N ILE A 148 5.02 -5.42 10.43
CA ILE A 148 4.72 -4.18 11.18
C ILE A 148 6.01 -3.53 11.68
N TYR A 149 6.97 -4.30 12.19
CA TYR A 149 8.24 -3.78 12.68
C TYR A 149 9.04 -3.13 11.54
N ASN A 150 9.23 -3.82 10.43
CA ASN A 150 9.97 -3.34 9.27
C ASN A 150 9.33 -2.06 8.68
N ALA A 151 8.00 -2.05 8.56
CA ALA A 151 7.29 -0.87 8.08
C ALA A 151 7.42 0.32 9.04
N ARG A 152 7.46 0.09 10.36
CA ARG A 152 7.68 1.14 11.36
C ARG A 152 9.09 1.70 11.30
N GLU A 153 10.09 0.83 11.22
CA GLU A 153 11.49 1.23 11.09
C GLU A 153 11.70 2.12 9.85
N LEU A 154 11.20 1.67 8.70
CA LEU A 154 11.25 2.47 7.47
C LEU A 154 10.51 3.81 7.61
N ALA A 155 9.37 3.84 8.29
CA ALA A 155 8.56 5.06 8.46
C ALA A 155 9.20 6.12 9.37
N GLU A 156 10.31 5.83 10.05
CA GLU A 156 11.08 6.86 10.79
C GLU A 156 11.90 7.73 9.83
N ASP A 157 12.45 7.14 8.76
CA ASP A 157 13.39 7.80 7.86
C ASP A 157 12.76 8.28 6.56
N VAL A 158 11.75 7.53 6.04
CA VAL A 158 11.13 7.80 4.75
C VAL A 158 9.62 7.74 4.82
N TYR A 159 8.95 8.29 3.79
CA TYR A 159 7.52 8.12 3.63
C TYR A 159 7.19 6.73 3.10
N VAL A 160 6.47 5.94 3.88
CA VAL A 160 6.06 4.58 3.51
C VAL A 160 4.67 4.61 2.89
N VAL A 161 4.54 3.98 1.73
CA VAL A 161 3.27 3.65 1.07
C VAL A 161 3.09 2.14 1.11
N ASP A 162 2.12 1.66 1.85
CA ASP A 162 1.85 0.25 2.02
C ASP A 162 0.62 -0.18 1.19
N LEU A 163 0.79 -1.13 0.28
CA LEU A 163 -0.30 -1.63 -0.56
C LEU A 163 -1.37 -2.36 0.27
N ALA A 164 -0.98 -3.06 1.35
CA ALA A 164 -1.94 -3.65 2.29
C ALA A 164 -2.85 -2.58 2.92
N TRP A 165 -2.27 -1.44 3.28
CA TRP A 165 -3.02 -0.29 3.77
C TRP A 165 -3.98 0.26 2.73
N LEU A 166 -3.54 0.41 1.49
CA LEU A 166 -4.36 0.93 0.39
C LEU A 166 -5.53 0.01 0.05
N ARG A 167 -5.34 -1.31 0.11
CA ARG A 167 -6.44 -2.28 -0.07
C ARG A 167 -7.52 -2.15 1.00
N SER A 168 -7.21 -1.59 2.17
CA SER A 168 -8.19 -1.33 3.23
C SER A 168 -8.97 -0.02 3.04
N THR A 169 -8.61 0.85 2.10
CA THR A 169 -9.25 2.16 1.88
C THR A 169 -10.78 2.06 1.75
N PRO A 170 -11.36 1.18 0.93
CA PRO A 170 -12.83 1.11 0.80
C PRO A 170 -13.52 0.74 2.12
N TRP A 171 -12.86 -0.05 2.97
CA TRP A 171 -13.37 -0.42 4.29
C TRP A 171 -13.37 0.78 5.24
N ARG A 172 -12.27 1.51 5.31
CA ARG A 172 -12.11 2.71 6.14
C ARG A 172 -13.08 3.82 5.72
N GLU A 173 -13.20 4.07 4.42
CA GLU A 173 -14.15 5.02 3.87
C GLU A 173 -15.60 4.66 4.21
N ARG A 174 -15.94 3.37 4.13
CA ARG A 174 -17.28 2.90 4.44
C ARG A 174 -17.63 3.02 5.92
N ILE A 175 -16.69 2.66 6.80
CA ILE A 175 -16.87 2.88 8.25
C ILE A 175 -17.08 4.39 8.51
N ALA A 176 -16.20 5.24 8.01
CA ALA A 176 -16.29 6.69 8.18
C ALA A 176 -17.64 7.24 7.68
N ALA A 177 -18.02 6.91 6.44
CA ALA A 177 -19.27 7.38 5.83
C ALA A 177 -20.52 6.89 6.57
N THR A 178 -20.49 5.70 7.19
CA THR A 178 -21.61 5.19 7.97
C THR A 178 -21.86 6.01 9.22
N PHE A 179 -20.80 6.47 9.88
CA PHE A 179 -20.90 7.23 11.12
C PHE A 179 -20.75 8.75 10.94
N ASP A 180 -20.57 9.25 9.71
CA ASP A 180 -20.43 10.69 9.43
C ASP A 180 -21.70 11.51 9.78
N PRO A 181 -22.95 11.01 9.61
CA PRO A 181 -24.12 11.75 10.04
C PRO A 181 -24.03 12.16 11.52
N VAL A 182 -24.31 13.43 11.82
CA VAL A 182 -24.16 14.05 13.17
C VAL A 182 -24.81 13.20 14.27
N LYS A 183 -25.97 12.58 13.98
CA LYS A 183 -26.70 11.73 14.91
C LYS A 183 -26.01 10.39 15.21
N LEU A 184 -25.08 9.94 14.34
CA LEU A 184 -24.38 8.65 14.48
C LEU A 184 -22.94 8.82 14.99
N ARG A 185 -22.35 9.99 14.90
CA ARG A 185 -20.98 10.26 15.41
C ARG A 185 -20.77 9.88 16.88
N PRO A 186 -21.74 10.12 17.79
CA PRO A 186 -21.59 9.68 19.19
C PRO A 186 -21.46 8.17 19.36
N GLU A 187 -21.99 7.35 18.44
CA GLU A 187 -21.93 5.89 18.49
C GLU A 187 -20.49 5.37 18.36
N LEU A 188 -19.61 6.08 17.66
CA LEU A 188 -18.18 5.73 17.57
C LEU A 188 -17.50 5.69 18.95
N ARG A 189 -17.97 6.48 19.91
CA ARG A 189 -17.48 6.48 21.31
C ARG A 189 -18.03 5.34 22.14
N LEU A 190 -19.04 4.65 21.61
CA LEU A 190 -19.72 3.53 22.25
C LEU A 190 -19.34 2.18 21.65
N VAL A 191 -18.36 2.15 20.73
CA VAL A 191 -17.86 0.90 20.16
C VAL A 191 -17.38 -0.01 21.28
N SER A 192 -17.94 -1.21 21.38
CA SER A 192 -17.67 -2.22 22.40
C SER A 192 -16.95 -3.45 21.87
N SER A 193 -17.09 -3.73 20.57
CA SER A 193 -16.35 -4.82 19.92
C SER A 193 -16.04 -4.54 18.45
N ILE A 194 -14.97 -5.13 17.99
CA ILE A 194 -14.61 -5.22 16.57
C ILE A 194 -14.15 -6.63 16.24
N THR A 195 -14.74 -7.22 15.21
CA THR A 195 -14.28 -8.47 14.61
C THR A 195 -13.88 -8.19 13.17
N VAL A 196 -12.65 -8.55 12.81
CA VAL A 196 -12.12 -8.41 11.44
C VAL A 196 -11.83 -9.80 10.90
N ARG A 197 -12.48 -10.17 9.80
CA ARG A 197 -12.20 -11.39 9.04
C ARG A 197 -11.25 -11.09 7.89
N HIS A 198 -10.23 -11.93 7.73
CA HIS A 198 -9.18 -11.70 6.74
C HIS A 198 -8.70 -13.00 6.11
N HIS A 199 -8.09 -12.92 4.93
CA HIS A 199 -7.34 -14.05 4.35
C HIS A 199 -6.24 -14.48 5.33
N PRO A 200 -5.92 -15.78 5.49
CA PRO A 200 -4.88 -16.26 6.42
C PRO A 200 -3.58 -15.46 6.32
N ASP A 201 -3.09 -15.20 5.12
CA ASP A 201 -1.84 -14.46 4.87
C ASP A 201 -1.99 -12.92 4.96
N SER A 202 -3.15 -12.42 5.36
CA SER A 202 -3.43 -10.97 5.39
C SER A 202 -3.75 -10.43 6.79
N ALA A 203 -3.21 -11.06 7.83
CA ALA A 203 -3.38 -10.62 9.21
C ALA A 203 -2.91 -9.17 9.42
N VAL A 204 -1.86 -8.74 8.71
CA VAL A 204 -1.36 -7.37 8.73
C VAL A 204 -2.43 -6.37 8.31
N ALA A 205 -3.22 -6.65 7.27
CA ALA A 205 -4.30 -5.77 6.83
C ALA A 205 -5.37 -5.58 7.91
N ALA A 206 -5.68 -6.65 8.67
CA ALA A 206 -6.60 -6.57 9.81
C ALA A 206 -6.01 -5.77 10.98
N LEU A 207 -4.74 -5.98 11.31
CA LEU A 207 -4.02 -5.22 12.34
C LEU A 207 -3.96 -3.73 12.00
N LEU A 208 -3.65 -3.37 10.77
CA LEU A 208 -3.63 -1.98 10.31
C LEU A 208 -5.02 -1.33 10.37
N LEU A 209 -6.08 -2.06 10.02
CA LEU A 209 -7.46 -1.55 10.12
C LEU A 209 -7.87 -1.28 11.58
N VAL A 210 -7.56 -2.21 12.50
CA VAL A 210 -7.81 -1.99 13.94
C VAL A 210 -6.93 -0.87 14.48
N GLY A 211 -5.65 -0.84 14.09
CA GLY A 211 -4.73 0.25 14.46
C GLY A 211 -5.22 1.63 13.99
N TRP A 212 -5.84 1.69 12.81
CA TRP A 212 -6.48 2.92 12.32
C TRP A 212 -7.65 3.34 13.20
N LEU A 213 -8.57 2.42 13.51
CA LEU A 213 -9.68 2.72 14.43
C LEU A 213 -9.17 3.15 15.79
N ALA A 214 -8.18 2.45 16.34
CA ALA A 214 -7.56 2.81 17.61
C ALA A 214 -6.99 4.24 17.58
N SER A 215 -6.30 4.61 16.52
CA SER A 215 -5.74 5.96 16.36
C SER A 215 -6.83 7.03 16.23
N ARG A 216 -7.92 6.73 15.50
CA ARG A 216 -9.00 7.69 15.23
C ARG A 216 -9.97 7.85 16.39
N LEU A 217 -10.12 6.80 17.21
CA LEU A 217 -11.06 6.75 18.34
C LEU A 217 -10.35 6.83 19.71
N GLU A 218 -9.06 7.13 19.71
CA GLU A 218 -8.23 7.28 20.93
C GLU A 218 -8.27 6.02 21.81
N TRP A 219 -8.27 4.82 21.20
CA TRP A 219 -8.20 3.58 21.94
C TRP A 219 -6.76 3.35 22.44
N GLN A 220 -6.64 2.94 23.68
CA GLN A 220 -5.38 2.52 24.27
C GLN A 220 -5.22 1.01 24.11
N CYS A 221 -4.40 0.58 23.18
CA CYS A 221 -4.02 -0.80 22.99
C CYS A 221 -2.95 -1.16 24.02
N GLY A 222 -3.34 -1.75 25.16
CA GLY A 222 -2.44 -1.98 26.30
C GLY A 222 -1.63 -3.28 26.24
N SER A 223 -1.94 -4.21 25.31
CA SER A 223 -1.26 -5.50 25.20
C SER A 223 -1.42 -6.09 23.80
N ARG A 224 -0.51 -7.02 23.48
CA ARG A 224 -0.60 -7.79 22.23
C ARG A 224 -1.86 -8.65 22.19
N LEU A 225 -2.34 -8.93 20.98
CA LEU A 225 -3.37 -9.92 20.75
C LEU A 225 -2.82 -11.33 20.99
N LEU A 226 -3.63 -12.21 21.58
CA LEU A 226 -3.23 -13.57 21.90
C LEU A 226 -4.02 -14.55 21.02
N PRO A 227 -3.39 -15.64 20.57
CA PRO A 227 -4.10 -16.72 19.89
C PRO A 227 -5.15 -17.37 20.81
N ARG A 228 -6.39 -17.47 20.32
CA ARG A 228 -7.47 -18.15 21.00
C ARG A 228 -8.51 -18.61 19.98
N ASP A 229 -8.85 -19.91 20.01
CA ASP A 229 -9.88 -20.51 19.15
C ASP A 229 -9.67 -20.19 17.66
N GLY A 230 -8.43 -20.28 17.18
CA GLY A 230 -8.06 -20.01 15.78
C GLY A 230 -8.06 -18.53 15.37
N ALA A 231 -8.29 -17.62 16.28
CA ALA A 231 -8.28 -16.17 16.07
C ALA A 231 -7.22 -15.49 16.95
N LEU A 232 -6.86 -14.25 16.61
CA LEU A 232 -6.12 -13.36 17.51
C LEU A 232 -7.13 -12.49 18.27
N VAL A 233 -7.07 -12.53 19.60
CA VAL A 233 -8.01 -11.81 20.46
C VAL A 233 -7.29 -10.92 21.46
N GLY A 234 -7.93 -9.81 21.82
CA GLY A 234 -7.43 -8.88 22.82
C GLY A 234 -8.44 -7.80 23.14
N ARG A 235 -7.95 -6.76 23.80
CA ARG A 235 -8.78 -5.64 24.21
C ARG A 235 -8.03 -4.33 24.05
N ALA A 236 -8.77 -3.29 23.72
CA ALA A 236 -8.32 -1.91 23.88
C ALA A 236 -9.18 -1.22 24.94
N ARG A 237 -8.65 -0.17 25.54
CA ARG A 237 -9.36 0.62 26.55
C ARG A 237 -9.70 2.00 25.99
N THR A 238 -10.89 2.46 26.21
CA THR A 238 -11.29 3.85 26.00
C THR A 238 -11.47 4.55 27.36
N LYS A 239 -11.74 5.84 27.36
CA LYS A 239 -12.08 6.57 28.60
C LYS A 239 -13.36 6.06 29.27
N ARG A 240 -14.20 5.27 28.57
CA ARG A 240 -15.53 4.87 29.04
C ARG A 240 -15.69 3.37 29.23
N GLN A 241 -15.02 2.57 28.39
CA GLN A 241 -15.24 1.11 28.33
C GLN A 241 -14.06 0.39 27.69
N GLU A 242 -14.06 -0.92 27.79
CA GLU A 242 -13.19 -1.79 27.02
C GLU A 242 -13.80 -2.07 25.64
N VAL A 243 -12.96 -2.26 24.65
CA VAL A 243 -13.32 -2.69 23.29
C VAL A 243 -12.70 -4.05 23.06
N ALA A 244 -13.54 -5.06 22.84
CA ALA A 244 -13.07 -6.39 22.46
C ALA A 244 -12.58 -6.37 21.01
N ILE A 245 -11.40 -6.96 20.77
CA ILE A 245 -10.79 -7.06 19.44
C ILE A 245 -10.65 -8.52 19.08
N ARG A 246 -11.09 -8.89 17.87
CA ARG A 246 -10.97 -10.23 17.33
C ARG A 246 -10.58 -10.20 15.86
N LEU A 247 -9.48 -10.86 15.49
CA LEU A 247 -9.04 -11.05 14.11
C LEU A 247 -9.19 -12.51 13.74
N GLU A 248 -10.02 -12.81 12.75
CA GLU A 248 -10.38 -14.17 12.35
C GLU A 248 -9.86 -14.47 10.94
N PRO A 249 -8.97 -15.46 10.79
CA PRO A 249 -8.65 -16.01 9.49
C PRO A 249 -9.91 -16.58 8.81
N HIS A 250 -10.07 -16.28 7.51
CA HIS A 250 -11.16 -16.78 6.68
C HIS A 250 -10.58 -17.61 5.51
N PRO A 251 -10.37 -18.92 5.72
CA PRO A 251 -9.65 -19.76 4.76
C PRO A 251 -10.33 -19.90 3.39
N GLU A 252 -11.66 -19.69 3.35
CA GLU A 252 -12.42 -19.77 2.09
C GLU A 252 -12.21 -18.55 1.17
N LEU A 253 -11.61 -17.49 1.69
CA LEU A 253 -11.29 -16.31 0.87
C LEU A 253 -10.14 -16.63 -0.08
N ARG A 254 -10.40 -16.58 -1.39
CA ARG A 254 -9.42 -16.93 -2.43
C ARG A 254 -8.43 -15.83 -2.76
N VAL A 255 -8.67 -14.61 -2.31
CA VAL A 255 -7.89 -13.41 -2.66
C VAL A 255 -7.37 -12.77 -1.38
N PRO A 256 -6.08 -12.39 -1.31
CA PRO A 256 -5.54 -11.70 -0.16
C PRO A 256 -6.35 -10.46 0.24
N GLY A 257 -6.30 -10.11 1.52
CA GLY A 257 -6.93 -8.92 2.09
C GLY A 257 -8.05 -9.23 3.08
N LEU A 258 -8.92 -8.25 3.31
CA LEU A 258 -10.03 -8.35 4.25
C LEU A 258 -11.22 -9.10 3.63
N ALA A 259 -11.84 -9.99 4.39
CA ALA A 259 -13.05 -10.72 4.05
C ALA A 259 -14.30 -10.02 4.59
N GLY A 260 -14.20 -9.50 5.82
CA GLY A 260 -15.32 -8.86 6.49
C GLY A 260 -14.91 -8.09 7.74
N LEU A 261 -15.82 -7.26 8.19
CA LEU A 261 -15.72 -6.50 9.44
C LEU A 261 -17.08 -6.49 10.13
N THR A 262 -17.09 -6.66 11.43
CA THR A 262 -18.27 -6.38 12.28
C THR A 262 -17.84 -5.43 13.39
N LEU A 263 -18.57 -4.33 13.55
CA LEU A 263 -18.35 -3.33 14.58
C LEU A 263 -19.64 -3.19 15.37
N GLU A 264 -19.58 -3.42 16.69
CA GLU A 264 -20.72 -3.34 17.58
C GLU A 264 -20.56 -2.20 18.59
N THR A 265 -21.66 -1.62 19.00
CA THR A 265 -21.68 -0.56 20.00
C THR A 265 -22.44 -1.00 21.25
N ALA A 266 -22.09 -0.45 22.40
CA ALA A 266 -22.79 -0.70 23.68
C ALA A 266 -24.28 -0.28 23.65
N SER A 267 -24.70 0.52 22.67
CA SER A 267 -26.10 0.88 22.45
C SER A 267 -26.91 -0.20 21.71
N GLY A 268 -26.29 -1.33 21.32
CA GLY A 268 -26.91 -2.42 20.58
C GLY A 268 -27.01 -2.16 19.05
N ARG A 269 -26.31 -1.19 18.52
CA ARG A 269 -26.14 -1.01 17.07
C ARG A 269 -24.95 -1.81 16.57
N TRP A 270 -24.99 -2.19 15.30
CA TRP A 270 -23.84 -2.82 14.67
C TRP A 270 -23.75 -2.45 13.19
N LEU A 271 -22.53 -2.45 12.68
CA LEU A 271 -22.18 -2.35 11.27
C LEU A 271 -21.46 -3.63 10.87
N SER A 272 -21.96 -4.32 9.85
CA SER A 272 -21.26 -5.41 9.18
C SER A 272 -20.89 -4.99 7.75
N LEU A 273 -19.64 -5.17 7.40
CA LEU A 273 -19.13 -5.03 6.05
C LEU A 273 -18.61 -6.38 5.60
N GLU A 274 -18.96 -6.81 4.41
CA GLU A 274 -18.52 -8.08 3.83
C GLU A 274 -18.08 -7.88 2.39
N ARG A 275 -17.05 -8.60 1.98
CA ARG A 275 -16.66 -8.65 0.57
C ARG A 275 -17.74 -9.36 -0.23
N GLY A 276 -18.21 -8.73 -1.28
CA GLY A 276 -19.24 -9.27 -2.17
C GLY A 276 -18.84 -9.13 -3.64
N ALA A 277 -19.66 -9.69 -4.51
CA ALA A 277 -19.49 -9.56 -5.95
C ALA A 277 -19.57 -8.07 -6.35
N GLY A 278 -18.47 -7.55 -6.94
CA GLY A 278 -18.39 -6.17 -7.41
C GLY A 278 -18.14 -5.10 -6.35
N GLY A 279 -17.99 -5.45 -5.05
CA GLY A 279 -17.74 -4.45 -4.04
C GLY A 279 -17.91 -4.91 -2.59
N LEU A 280 -18.36 -4.01 -1.72
CA LEU A 280 -18.65 -4.30 -0.32
C LEU A 280 -20.16 -4.33 -0.07
N ARG A 281 -20.64 -5.40 0.54
CA ARG A 281 -21.99 -5.48 1.12
C ARG A 281 -21.93 -4.89 2.52
N ALA A 282 -22.76 -3.88 2.78
CA ALA A 282 -22.86 -3.24 4.08
C ALA A 282 -24.23 -3.48 4.69
N ARG A 283 -24.28 -3.88 5.96
CA ARG A 283 -25.49 -4.00 6.77
C ARG A 283 -25.33 -3.17 8.04
N TYR A 284 -26.34 -2.40 8.37
CA TYR A 284 -26.37 -1.58 9.57
C TYR A 284 -27.68 -1.79 10.32
N LYS A 285 -27.58 -2.09 11.63
CA LYS A 285 -28.74 -2.25 12.51
C LYS A 285 -28.89 -1.06 13.43
N HIS A 286 -30.11 -0.53 13.45
CA HIS A 286 -30.53 0.50 14.40
C HIS A 286 -31.01 -0.12 15.71
N VAL A 287 -30.96 0.63 16.83
CA VAL A 287 -31.41 0.20 18.17
C VAL A 287 -32.86 -0.34 18.16
N ARG A 288 -33.72 0.16 17.30
CA ARG A 288 -35.12 -0.27 17.17
C ARG A 288 -35.35 -1.49 16.27
N GLY A 289 -34.26 -2.21 15.90
CA GLY A 289 -34.39 -3.46 15.16
C GLY A 289 -34.51 -3.31 13.64
N THR A 290 -34.61 -2.10 13.10
CA THR A 290 -34.57 -1.87 11.64
C THR A 290 -33.15 -2.10 11.11
N GLU A 291 -33.05 -3.02 10.16
CA GLU A 291 -31.79 -3.27 9.42
C GLU A 291 -31.85 -2.57 8.07
N ARG A 292 -30.72 -2.01 7.68
CA ARG A 292 -30.52 -1.45 6.35
C ARG A 292 -29.36 -2.17 5.68
N GLU A 293 -29.60 -2.64 4.47
CA GLU A 293 -28.58 -3.27 3.65
C GLU A 293 -28.38 -2.46 2.36
N TRP A 294 -27.11 -2.36 1.93
CA TRP A 294 -26.74 -1.73 0.64
C TRP A 294 -25.42 -2.29 0.15
N THR A 295 -25.20 -2.19 -1.15
CA THR A 295 -23.92 -2.60 -1.78
C THR A 295 -23.16 -1.36 -2.25
N VAL A 296 -21.86 -1.33 -1.98
CA VAL A 296 -20.92 -0.31 -2.45
C VAL A 296 -20.16 -0.89 -3.62
N LEU A 297 -20.50 -0.45 -4.82
CA LEU A 297 -19.85 -0.88 -6.04
C LEU A 297 -18.45 -0.25 -6.19
N GLY A 298 -17.57 -0.93 -6.94
CA GLY A 298 -16.25 -0.40 -7.28
C GLY A 298 -15.22 -0.40 -6.15
N ALA A 299 -15.50 -1.08 -5.04
CA ALA A 299 -14.58 -1.18 -3.92
C ALA A 299 -13.33 -2.05 -4.22
N SER A 300 -13.33 -2.84 -5.29
CA SER A 300 -12.17 -3.63 -5.72
C SER A 300 -11.55 -2.98 -6.96
N ARG A 301 -10.32 -2.51 -6.82
CA ARG A 301 -9.56 -1.87 -7.91
C ARG A 301 -8.64 -2.82 -8.65
N GLY A 302 -8.54 -4.08 -8.23
CA GLY A 302 -7.53 -5.04 -8.71
C GLY A 302 -6.10 -4.60 -8.37
N GLU A 303 -5.13 -5.49 -8.56
CA GLU A 303 -3.73 -5.24 -8.17
C GLU A 303 -3.09 -4.06 -8.94
N ALA A 304 -3.35 -3.95 -10.24
CA ALA A 304 -2.84 -2.82 -11.04
C ALA A 304 -3.42 -1.47 -10.57
N GLY A 305 -4.69 -1.45 -10.16
CA GLY A 305 -5.32 -0.26 -9.61
C GLY A 305 -4.78 0.12 -8.23
N ILE A 306 -4.44 -0.85 -7.40
CA ILE A 306 -3.80 -0.62 -6.09
C ILE A 306 -2.38 -0.07 -6.27
N LEU A 307 -1.60 -0.62 -7.19
CA LEU A 307 -0.27 -0.10 -7.52
C LEU A 307 -0.33 1.35 -8.04
N ALA A 308 -1.29 1.64 -8.93
CA ALA A 308 -1.53 3.01 -9.42
C ALA A 308 -1.86 3.97 -8.28
N GLU A 309 -2.72 3.54 -7.37
CA GLU A 309 -3.06 4.29 -6.17
C GLU A 309 -1.85 4.46 -5.25
N GLY A 310 -0.99 3.45 -5.13
CA GLY A 310 0.27 3.52 -4.37
C GLY A 310 1.19 4.61 -4.90
N ILE A 311 1.41 4.64 -6.20
CA ILE A 311 2.24 5.67 -6.84
C ILE A 311 1.61 7.08 -6.69
N ARG A 312 0.27 7.19 -6.77
CA ARG A 312 -0.43 8.44 -6.51
C ARG A 312 -0.28 8.89 -5.05
N ASN A 313 -0.43 7.98 -4.09
CA ASN A 313 -0.29 8.27 -2.66
C ASN A 313 1.15 8.63 -2.27
N ALA A 314 2.15 8.16 -3.01
CA ALA A 314 3.53 8.58 -2.86
C ALA A 314 3.70 10.11 -2.96
N LEU A 315 2.85 10.77 -3.75
CA LEU A 315 2.87 12.21 -3.93
C LEU A 315 1.95 12.97 -2.95
N VAL A 316 0.86 12.35 -2.49
CA VAL A 316 -0.21 13.01 -1.69
C VAL A 316 0.00 12.87 -0.18
N ARG A 317 0.72 11.86 0.29
CA ARG A 317 1.00 11.53 1.70
C ARG A 317 -0.27 11.38 2.57
N ASP A 318 -0.58 10.16 2.97
CA ASP A 318 -1.66 9.84 3.91
C ASP A 318 -1.18 10.03 5.36
N PRO A 319 -1.69 11.02 6.13
CA PRO A 319 -1.26 11.25 7.50
C PRO A 319 -1.79 10.20 8.47
N THR A 320 -2.70 9.31 8.05
CA THR A 320 -3.38 8.36 8.93
C THR A 320 -2.67 7.01 9.03
N TYR A 321 -1.73 6.72 8.11
CA TYR A 321 -1.01 5.45 8.10
C TYR A 321 -0.04 5.30 9.29
N LYS A 322 0.85 6.26 9.52
CA LYS A 322 1.84 6.18 10.62
C LYS A 322 1.21 6.01 12.01
N PRO A 323 0.13 6.73 12.38
CA PRO A 323 -0.60 6.47 13.62
C PRO A 323 -1.27 5.09 13.67
N ALA A 324 -1.83 4.61 12.55
CA ALA A 324 -2.42 3.28 12.46
C ALA A 324 -1.37 2.18 12.67
N LEU A 325 -0.22 2.33 12.02
CA LEU A 325 0.93 1.43 12.12
C LEU A 325 1.51 1.39 13.54
N ALA A 326 1.58 2.53 14.22
CA ALA A 326 2.04 2.59 15.62
C ALA A 326 1.12 1.78 16.56
N ASN A 327 -0.21 1.93 16.42
CA ASN A 327 -1.16 1.14 17.21
C ASN A 327 -1.15 -0.34 16.81
N ALA A 328 -1.01 -0.68 15.52
CA ALA A 328 -0.85 -2.05 15.08
C ALA A 328 0.39 -2.71 15.70
N GLY A 329 1.50 -1.96 15.83
CA GLY A 329 2.70 -2.39 16.55
C GLY A 329 2.43 -2.80 18.00
N THR A 330 1.60 -2.06 18.72
CA THR A 330 1.20 -2.41 20.09
C THR A 330 0.37 -3.69 20.15
N LEU A 331 -0.42 -3.98 19.10
CA LEU A 331 -1.26 -5.18 19.02
C LEU A 331 -0.48 -6.45 18.72
N VAL A 332 0.72 -6.36 18.14
CA VAL A 332 1.58 -7.52 17.87
C VAL A 332 2.68 -7.71 18.91
N GLY A 333 3.00 -6.70 19.70
CA GLY A 333 3.91 -6.75 20.85
C GLY A 333 5.35 -6.52 20.50
#